data_ba122d3c2486a37d7cdbcded3632da65
#
_entry.id   ba122d3c2486a37d7cdbcded3632da65
#
_cell.length_a   1.000
_cell.length_b   1.000
_cell.length_c   1.000
_cell.angle_alpha   90.00
_cell.angle_beta   90.00
_cell.angle_gamma   90.00
#
_symmetry.space_group_name_H-M   'P 1'
#
loop_
_entity.id
_entity.type
_entity.pdbx_description
1 polymer ?
#
loop_
_entity_poly.entity_id
_entity_poly.type
_entity_poly.pdbx_seq_one_letter_code
_entity_poly.pdbx_strand_id
1 'polypeptide(L)' 'MSSDVRDIDYDAARQLLWVTFVPTGQRYVYSRVPIEVYDAFIHAQSRGRFFNQRIRPDFDGDPIELID' A
#
# COMPACT_ATOMS: atom_id res chain seq x y z
N MET A 1 13.93 -11.10 -1.53
CA MET A 1 12.90 -11.10 -2.57
C MET A 1 11.79 -10.11 -2.22
N SER A 2 11.43 -9.26 -3.13
CA SER A 2 10.40 -8.26 -2.86
C SER A 2 9.01 -8.88 -2.90
N SER A 3 8.14 -8.39 -2.03
CA SER A 3 6.74 -8.76 -2.05
C SER A 3 6.06 -8.08 -3.22
N ASP A 4 5.23 -8.82 -3.93
CA ASP A 4 4.46 -8.23 -5.01
C ASP A 4 3.18 -7.64 -4.47
N VAL A 5 2.81 -6.50 -5.04
CA VAL A 5 1.56 -5.82 -4.70
C VAL A 5 0.46 -6.38 -5.59
N ARG A 6 -0.58 -6.92 -4.97
CA ARG A 6 -1.71 -7.49 -5.69
C ARG A 6 -2.79 -6.46 -5.97
N ASP A 7 -3.23 -5.75 -4.91
CA ASP A 7 -4.31 -4.78 -5.02
C ASP A 7 -3.96 -3.52 -4.26
N ILE A 8 -4.44 -2.40 -4.76
CA ILE A 8 -4.28 -1.09 -4.13
C ILE A 8 -5.65 -0.42 -4.10
N ASP A 9 -6.06 0.05 -2.92
CA ASP A 9 -7.27 0.84 -2.75
C ASP A 9 -6.94 2.12 -2.02
N TYR A 10 -7.68 3.18 -2.29
CA TYR A 10 -7.37 4.48 -1.70
C TYR A 10 -8.65 5.26 -1.41
N ASP A 11 -8.68 5.90 -0.24
CA ASP A 11 -9.75 6.81 0.17
C ASP A 11 -9.15 8.21 0.27
N ALA A 12 -9.43 9.04 -0.73
CA ALA A 12 -8.85 10.37 -0.80
C ALA A 12 -9.34 11.28 0.33
N ALA A 13 -10.58 11.11 0.76
CA ALA A 13 -11.15 11.95 1.81
C ALA A 13 -10.47 11.71 3.15
N ARG A 14 -10.10 10.48 3.42
CA ARG A 14 -9.45 10.09 4.67
C ARG A 14 -7.95 9.88 4.54
N GLN A 15 -7.43 9.94 3.33
CA GLN A 15 -6.02 9.68 3.01
C GLN A 15 -5.57 8.30 3.50
N LEU A 16 -6.45 7.32 3.35
CA LEU A 16 -6.14 5.94 3.71
C LEU A 16 -5.79 5.14 2.46
N LEU A 17 -4.70 4.41 2.54
CA LEU A 17 -4.21 3.57 1.46
C LEU A 17 -4.20 2.12 1.93
N TRP A 18 -4.89 1.23 1.19
CA TRP A 18 -4.86 -0.21 1.45
C TRP A 18 -4.00 -0.89 0.41
N VAL A 19 -3.14 -1.77 0.86
CA VAL A 19 -2.26 -2.54 -0.02
C VAL A 19 -2.39 -4.02 0.33
N THR A 20 -2.67 -4.84 -0.68
CA THR A 20 -2.74 -6.29 -0.51
C THR A 20 -1.55 -6.92 -1.22
N PHE A 21 -0.87 -7.82 -0.54
CA PHE A 21 0.35 -8.45 -1.03
C PHE A 21 0.13 -9.90 -1.42
N VAL A 22 0.95 -10.39 -2.36
CA VAL A 22 1.00 -11.79 -2.73
C VAL A 22 2.35 -12.36 -2.32
N PRO A 23 2.44 -13.65 -2.03
CA PRO A 23 1.40 -14.68 -2.15
C PRO A 23 0.47 -14.81 -0.96
N THR A 24 0.75 -14.13 0.14
CA THR A 24 0.02 -14.32 1.39
C THR A 24 -1.40 -13.79 1.37
N GLY A 25 -1.68 -12.79 0.53
CA GLY A 25 -2.97 -12.10 0.54
C GLY A 25 -3.13 -11.14 1.71
N GLN A 26 -2.05 -10.87 2.42
CA GLN A 26 -2.12 -10.00 3.59
C GLN A 26 -2.37 -8.56 3.17
N ARG A 27 -3.23 -7.87 3.93
CA ARG A 27 -3.64 -6.50 3.62
C ARG A 27 -3.23 -5.58 4.75
N TYR A 28 -2.70 -4.42 4.36
CA TYR A 28 -2.31 -3.36 5.30
C TYR A 28 -3.00 -2.07 4.95
N VAL A 29 -3.25 -1.24 5.97
CA VAL A 29 -3.75 0.12 5.76
C VAL A 29 -2.71 1.12 6.24
N TYR A 30 -2.47 2.15 5.44
CA TYR A 30 -1.54 3.24 5.74
C TYR A 30 -2.33 4.53 5.82
N SER A 31 -2.09 5.32 6.87
CA SER A 31 -2.81 6.57 7.09
C SER A 31 -1.97 7.77 6.69
N ARG A 32 -2.64 8.88 6.44
CA ARG A 32 -2.02 10.16 6.09
C ARG A 32 -1.22 10.09 4.80
N VAL A 33 -1.69 9.28 3.86
CA VAL A 33 -1.05 9.15 2.55
C VAL A 33 -1.65 10.18 1.60
N PRO A 34 -0.86 11.17 1.15
CA PRO A 34 -1.38 12.17 0.21
C PRO A 34 -1.69 11.52 -1.14
N ILE A 35 -2.62 12.14 -1.87
CA ILE A 35 -3.03 11.61 -3.16
C ILE A 35 -1.86 11.52 -4.15
N GLU A 36 -0.88 12.42 -4.03
CA GLU A 36 0.30 12.41 -4.90
C GLU A 36 1.11 11.12 -4.74
N VAL A 37 1.18 10.62 -3.51
CA VAL A 37 1.89 9.37 -3.23
C VAL A 37 1.12 8.18 -3.81
N TYR A 38 -0.19 8.17 -3.62
CA TYR A 38 -1.04 7.13 -4.22
C TYR A 38 -0.91 7.13 -5.74
N ASP A 39 -1.00 8.32 -6.35
CA ASP A 39 -0.91 8.44 -7.81
C ASP A 39 0.44 7.93 -8.33
N ALA A 40 1.53 8.31 -7.68
CA ALA A 40 2.86 7.83 -8.05
C ALA A 40 2.97 6.31 -7.88
N PHE A 41 2.34 5.77 -6.85
CA PHE A 41 2.37 4.35 -6.57
C PHE A 41 1.70 3.52 -7.66
N ILE A 42 0.48 3.90 -8.06
CA ILE A 42 -0.25 3.13 -9.07
C ILE A 42 0.37 3.25 -10.45
N HIS A 43 1.14 4.31 -10.72
CA HIS A 43 1.82 4.50 -12.00
C HIS A 43 3.28 4.07 -11.97
N ALA A 44 3.76 3.55 -10.85
CA ALA A 44 5.15 3.16 -10.72
C ALA A 44 5.46 1.98 -11.64
N GLN A 45 6.67 2.00 -12.21
CA GLN A 45 7.14 0.92 -13.05
C GLN A 45 7.20 -0.41 -12.28
N SER A 46 7.58 -0.33 -11.00
CA SER A 46 7.54 -1.48 -10.11
C SER A 46 6.83 -1.05 -8.81
N ARG A 47 5.62 -1.55 -8.61
CA ARG A 47 4.84 -1.21 -7.42
C ARG A 47 5.49 -1.74 -6.14
N GLY A 48 6.06 -2.95 -6.21
CA GLY A 48 6.75 -3.52 -5.06
C GLY A 48 7.95 -2.68 -4.64
N ARG A 49 8.75 -2.24 -5.61
CA ARG A 49 9.90 -1.39 -5.32
C ARG A 49 9.47 -0.03 -4.78
N PHE A 50 8.47 0.58 -5.40
CA PHE A 50 7.95 1.86 -4.92
C PHE A 50 7.48 1.75 -3.48
N PHE A 51 6.73 0.70 -3.18
CA PHE A 51 6.24 0.47 -1.82
C PHE A 51 7.41 0.39 -0.83
N ASN A 52 8.43 -0.39 -1.15
CA ASN A 52 9.56 -0.57 -0.23
C ASN A 52 10.40 0.70 -0.05
N GLN A 53 10.49 1.53 -1.08
CA GLN A 53 11.33 2.73 -1.05
C GLN A 53 10.61 3.97 -0.57
N ARG A 54 9.31 4.08 -0.83
CA ARG A 54 8.57 5.32 -0.61
C ARG A 54 7.45 5.22 0.40
N ILE A 55 6.84 4.08 0.54
CA ILE A 55 5.67 3.95 1.43
C ILE A 55 6.07 3.36 2.77
N ARG A 56 6.74 2.24 2.74
CA ARG A 56 7.11 1.53 3.96
C ARG A 56 7.93 2.38 4.94
N PRO A 57 8.96 3.14 4.50
CA PRO A 57 9.75 3.95 5.43
C PRO A 57 9.05 5.22 5.88
N ASP A 58 8.10 5.76 5.10
CA ASP A 58 7.52 7.07 5.36
C ASP A 58 6.17 7.02 6.04
N PHE A 59 5.46 5.90 5.98
CA PHE A 59 4.12 5.76 6.53
C PHE A 59 4.01 4.54 7.42
N ASP A 60 3.18 4.65 8.46
CA ASP A 60 2.93 3.53 9.36
C ASP A 60 1.79 2.68 8.82
N GLY A 61 2.05 1.39 8.67
CA GLY A 61 1.07 0.44 8.18
C GLY A 61 0.56 -0.45 9.30
N ASP A 62 -0.75 -0.66 9.31
CA ASP A 62 -1.40 -1.56 10.25
C ASP A 62 -1.96 -2.75 9.49
N PRO A 63 -1.67 -3.97 9.93
CA PRO A 63 -2.23 -5.15 9.28
C PRO A 63 -3.72 -5.24 9.52
N ILE A 64 -4.44 -5.65 8.49
CA ILE A 64 -5.88 -5.88 8.60
C ILE A 64 -6.09 -7.37 8.68
N GLU A 65 -6.68 -7.82 9.79
CA GLU A 65 -7.02 -9.21 9.93
C GLU A 65 -8.31 -9.52 9.17
N LEU A 66 -8.25 -10.57 8.37
CA LEU A 66 -9.45 -11.08 7.72
C LEU A 66 -10.10 -12.05 8.68
N ILE A 67 -11.22 -11.63 9.25
CA ILE A 67 -12.00 -12.47 10.16
C ILE A 67 -13.08 -13.14 9.35
N ASP A 68 -13.05 -14.45 9.35
CA ASP A 68 -14.09 -15.23 8.68
C ASP A 68 -15.33 -15.35 9.54
#